data_a991dee1adb345e6dc47cc8af376aa7e
#
_entry.id   a991dee1adb345e6dc47cc8af376aa7e
#
_cell.length_a   1.000
_cell.length_b   1.000
_cell.length_c   1.000
_cell.angle_alpha   90.00
_cell.angle_beta   90.00
_cell.angle_gamma   90.00
#
_symmetry.space_group_name_H-M   'P 1'
#
loop_
_entity.id
_entity.type
_entity.pdbx_description
1 polymer ?
#
loop_
_entity_poly.entity_id
_entity_poly.type
_entity_poly.pdbx_seq_one_letter_code
_entity_poly.pdbx_strand_id
1 'polypeptide(L)'
;MLEADNIRADKKRETANTHHINARKKDSASPTAFDKEVFTPDSAHQSNSNKENPACHFNVPKNVTLQRNEKGLALVKDGMELRADFLSLLPRTDHNKIHRELLVRAAKIKGEQNPIAIDATAGFGEDSFLLAAAGFTVYLFERDPIIAALLQDALDRATQTPELAAIANHMTLIEANSITELAALSSGSSSVLTETMRNDFPDKETLRPDVIYLDPMFPERTKSAAVKKKFQLIHILENPCENEEELLSTALNVRPRKVVIKRPVKGPFLANAKPSYSLKGKAVRYDCFVFA
;
A
#
# COMPACT_ATOMS: atom_id res chain seq x y z
N MET A 1 -9.94 68.59 18.81
CA MET A 1 -8.78 69.21 18.13
C MET A 1 -8.11 68.07 17.43
N LEU A 2 -8.51 67.89 16.16
CA LEU A 2 -7.79 68.32 14.95
C LEU A 2 -6.55 67.45 14.73
N GLU A 3 -6.25 66.74 13.69
CA GLU A 3 -6.65 66.64 12.26
C GLU A 3 -5.81 65.47 11.77
N ALA A 4 -6.28 64.46 11.09
CA ALA A 4 -6.62 64.38 9.66
C ALA A 4 -5.42 64.48 8.69
N ASP A 5 -5.41 63.50 7.77
CA ASP A 5 -4.85 63.52 6.41
C ASP A 5 -3.37 63.15 6.23
N ASN A 6 -2.98 62.19 5.36
CA ASN A 6 -3.17 62.10 3.92
C ASN A 6 -2.44 60.87 3.34
N ILE A 7 -3.09 59.97 2.66
CA ILE A 7 -3.05 59.55 1.27
C ILE A 7 -1.72 59.72 0.49
N ARG A 8 -1.21 58.60 -0.07
CA ARG A 8 -0.91 58.28 -1.49
C ARG A 8 0.02 57.09 -1.57
N ALA A 9 -0.46 55.97 -2.02
CA ALA A 9 -0.35 55.43 -3.38
C ALA A 9 1.04 55.54 -4.04
N ASP A 10 1.75 54.45 -4.19
CA ASP A 10 2.41 54.20 -5.47
C ASP A 10 2.41 52.72 -5.86
N LYS A 11 2.16 52.57 -7.14
CA LYS A 11 2.01 51.32 -7.91
C LYS A 11 3.35 50.76 -8.33
N LYS A 12 3.29 49.44 -8.66
CA LYS A 12 4.15 48.68 -9.58
C LYS A 12 5.35 47.95 -8.96
N ARG A 13 5.34 46.65 -8.95
CA ARG A 13 5.71 45.81 -10.11
C ARG A 13 5.37 44.35 -9.85
N GLU A 14 4.54 43.79 -10.71
CA GLU A 14 4.46 42.38 -11.06
C GLU A 14 5.82 41.88 -11.55
N THR A 15 6.25 40.72 -11.04
CA THR A 15 7.02 39.77 -11.85
C THR A 15 6.47 38.39 -11.55
N ALA A 16 5.66 37.93 -12.48
CA ALA A 16 5.23 36.54 -12.60
C ALA A 16 6.47 35.65 -12.85
N ASN A 17 6.66 34.64 -12.03
CA ASN A 17 7.58 33.56 -12.31
C ASN A 17 6.75 32.29 -12.57
N THR A 18 6.36 32.12 -13.83
CA THR A 18 5.72 30.95 -14.39
C THR A 18 6.77 29.86 -14.58
N HIS A 19 6.78 28.88 -13.71
CA HIS A 19 7.50 27.65 -13.98
C HIS A 19 6.64 26.77 -14.91
N HIS A 20 7.08 26.66 -16.14
CA HIS A 20 6.60 25.72 -17.14
C HIS A 20 6.84 24.28 -16.66
N ILE A 21 5.78 23.61 -16.31
CA ILE A 21 5.76 22.14 -16.22
C ILE A 21 5.55 21.61 -17.63
N ASN A 22 6.59 21.00 -18.20
CA ASN A 22 6.54 20.30 -19.47
C ASN A 22 5.65 19.05 -19.33
N ALA A 23 4.41 19.15 -19.74
CA ALA A 23 3.55 18.00 -19.98
C ALA A 23 4.01 17.29 -21.25
N ARG A 24 4.62 16.13 -21.10
CA ARG A 24 4.82 15.19 -22.22
C ARG A 24 3.44 14.70 -22.68
N LYS A 25 3.02 15.13 -23.87
CA LYS A 25 1.91 14.55 -24.62
C LYS A 25 2.24 13.07 -24.88
N LYS A 26 1.43 12.19 -24.33
CA LYS A 26 1.31 10.80 -24.79
C LYS A 26 0.22 10.77 -25.83
N ASP A 27 0.57 10.26 -27.01
CA ASP A 27 -0.31 10.08 -28.14
C ASP A 27 -1.49 9.17 -27.77
N SER A 28 -2.68 9.65 -28.13
CA SER A 28 -3.95 8.93 -28.02
C SER A 28 -4.00 7.80 -29.04
N ALA A 29 -3.78 6.55 -28.61
CA ALA A 29 -4.16 5.37 -29.38
C ALA A 29 -5.59 4.97 -29.02
N SER A 30 -6.46 4.88 -30.01
CA SER A 30 -7.84 4.42 -29.90
C SER A 30 -7.92 2.96 -29.42
N PRO A 31 -8.92 2.58 -28.61
CA PRO A 31 -9.04 1.20 -28.14
C PRO A 31 -9.53 0.29 -29.26
N THR A 32 -8.67 -0.57 -29.74
CA THR A 32 -9.04 -1.72 -30.58
C THR A 32 -9.34 -2.93 -29.71
N ALA A 33 -10.38 -3.66 -30.08
CA ALA A 33 -10.92 -4.93 -29.59
C ALA A 33 -10.10 -5.65 -28.49
N PHE A 34 -10.75 -5.82 -27.33
CA PHE A 34 -10.22 -6.57 -26.19
C PHE A 34 -10.20 -8.08 -26.51
N ASP A 35 -9.01 -8.58 -26.82
CA ASP A 35 -8.72 -10.00 -26.78
C ASP A 35 -8.66 -10.47 -25.33
N LYS A 36 -9.36 -11.59 -25.03
CA LYS A 36 -9.31 -12.24 -23.72
C LYS A 36 -7.96 -12.94 -23.57
N GLU A 37 -6.98 -12.26 -23.01
CA GLU A 37 -5.74 -12.90 -22.62
C GLU A 37 -5.97 -13.76 -21.37
N VAL A 38 -5.86 -15.08 -21.55
CA VAL A 38 -5.83 -16.06 -20.47
C VAL A 38 -4.38 -16.32 -20.12
N PHE A 39 -3.91 -15.82 -19.01
CA PHE A 39 -2.59 -16.15 -18.48
C PHE A 39 -2.66 -17.49 -17.76
N THR A 40 -2.03 -18.52 -18.33
CA THR A 40 -1.77 -19.78 -17.64
C THR A 40 -0.31 -19.77 -17.12
N PRO A 41 -0.02 -20.46 -16.00
CA PRO A 41 1.33 -20.50 -15.43
C PRO A 41 2.43 -21.00 -16.37
N ASP A 42 2.07 -21.70 -17.44
CA ASP A 42 3.02 -22.26 -18.41
C ASP A 42 3.43 -21.27 -19.53
N SER A 43 2.78 -20.13 -19.69
CA SER A 43 3.12 -19.15 -20.74
C SER A 43 4.21 -18.13 -20.35
N ALA A 44 4.70 -18.16 -19.09
CA ALA A 44 5.80 -17.30 -18.63
C ALA A 44 7.20 -17.82 -18.98
N HIS A 45 7.32 -18.94 -19.71
CA HIS A 45 8.61 -19.53 -20.07
C HIS A 45 8.89 -19.51 -21.58
N GLN A 46 9.04 -18.31 -22.17
CA GLN A 46 9.83 -18.18 -23.41
C GLN A 46 10.32 -16.73 -23.58
N SER A 47 11.37 -16.38 -22.90
CA SER A 47 12.38 -15.44 -23.40
C SER A 47 13.73 -15.76 -22.78
N ASN A 48 14.64 -16.17 -23.67
CA ASN A 48 16.04 -16.49 -23.42
C ASN A 48 16.80 -15.34 -22.74
N SER A 49 17.39 -15.59 -21.58
CA SER A 49 18.80 -15.25 -21.32
C SER A 49 19.24 -15.83 -19.98
N ASN A 50 20.35 -16.59 -20.00
CA ASN A 50 21.01 -17.24 -18.88
C ASN A 50 21.32 -16.27 -17.72
N LYS A 51 20.62 -16.42 -16.59
CA LYS A 51 21.11 -16.27 -15.22
C LYS A 51 20.15 -17.04 -14.32
N GLU A 52 20.67 -18.04 -13.62
CA GLU A 52 19.95 -18.88 -12.67
C GLU A 52 19.36 -17.97 -11.57
N ASN A 53 18.06 -17.72 -11.68
CA ASN A 53 17.23 -17.23 -10.60
C ASN A 53 16.60 -18.46 -9.97
N PRO A 54 16.64 -18.65 -8.63
CA PRO A 54 15.96 -19.77 -8.01
C PRO A 54 14.46 -19.62 -8.30
N ALA A 55 13.96 -20.47 -9.19
CA ALA A 55 12.57 -20.51 -9.59
C ALA A 55 11.72 -20.76 -8.34
N CYS A 56 11.02 -19.74 -7.88
CA CYS A 56 9.91 -19.90 -6.96
C CYS A 56 8.86 -20.73 -7.70
N HIS A 57 8.77 -22.01 -7.40
CA HIS A 57 7.70 -22.87 -7.90
C HIS A 57 6.39 -22.40 -7.26
N PHE A 58 5.63 -21.59 -8.02
CA PHE A 58 4.27 -21.22 -7.64
C PHE A 58 3.40 -22.47 -7.70
N ASN A 59 3.01 -22.96 -6.55
CA ASN A 59 2.04 -24.03 -6.43
C ASN A 59 0.63 -23.44 -6.59
N VAL A 60 0.31 -22.92 -7.78
CA VAL A 60 -1.04 -22.44 -8.10
C VAL A 60 -1.93 -23.68 -8.19
N PRO A 61 -2.98 -23.79 -7.38
CA PRO A 61 -3.91 -24.92 -7.46
C PRO A 61 -4.49 -25.05 -8.87
N LYS A 62 -4.59 -26.28 -9.37
CA LYS A 62 -4.92 -26.64 -10.76
C LYS A 62 -6.17 -26.00 -11.38
N ASN A 63 -6.96 -25.20 -10.63
CA ASN A 63 -8.23 -24.62 -11.09
C ASN A 63 -8.30 -23.10 -10.83
N VAL A 64 -7.14 -22.41 -10.70
CA VAL A 64 -7.08 -20.97 -10.49
C VAL A 64 -6.43 -20.33 -11.70
N THR A 65 -7.03 -19.27 -12.26
CA THR A 65 -6.51 -18.53 -13.42
C THR A 65 -6.60 -17.04 -13.18
N LEU A 66 -5.65 -16.29 -13.70
CA LEU A 66 -5.75 -14.84 -13.83
C LEU A 66 -6.46 -14.51 -15.15
N GLN A 67 -7.50 -13.70 -15.08
CA GLN A 67 -8.25 -13.26 -16.25
C GLN A 67 -8.44 -11.76 -16.21
N ARG A 68 -8.25 -11.10 -17.35
CA ARG A 68 -8.54 -9.69 -17.54
C ARG A 68 -9.86 -9.53 -18.29
N ASN A 69 -10.72 -8.66 -17.77
CA ASN A 69 -11.97 -8.27 -18.43
C ASN A 69 -12.18 -6.75 -18.29
N GLU A 70 -13.33 -6.25 -18.71
CA GLU A 70 -13.68 -4.81 -18.65
C GLU A 70 -13.58 -4.21 -17.23
N LYS A 71 -13.68 -5.05 -16.19
CA LYS A 71 -13.56 -4.61 -14.78
C LYS A 71 -12.13 -4.67 -14.25
N GLY A 72 -11.15 -5.08 -15.07
CA GLY A 72 -9.74 -5.25 -14.70
C GLY A 72 -9.34 -6.70 -14.47
N LEU A 73 -8.17 -6.91 -13.88
CA LEU A 73 -7.59 -8.23 -13.59
C LEU A 73 -8.33 -8.89 -12.41
N ALA A 74 -8.64 -10.17 -12.57
CA ALA A 74 -9.28 -10.98 -11.53
C ALA A 74 -8.64 -12.36 -11.41
N LEU A 75 -8.58 -12.87 -10.20
CA LEU A 75 -8.33 -14.27 -9.93
C LEU A 75 -9.67 -15.03 -10.05
N VAL A 76 -9.69 -16.05 -10.90
CA VAL A 76 -10.91 -16.82 -11.18
C VAL A 76 -10.73 -18.27 -10.77
N LYS A 77 -11.69 -18.79 -10.01
CA LYS A 77 -11.78 -20.19 -9.62
C LYS A 77 -13.24 -20.62 -9.54
N ASP A 78 -13.58 -21.71 -10.23
CA ASP A 78 -14.93 -22.31 -10.19
C ASP A 78 -16.06 -21.26 -10.42
N GLY A 79 -15.84 -20.33 -11.38
CA GLY A 79 -16.78 -19.25 -11.70
C GLY A 79 -16.83 -18.10 -10.69
N MET A 80 -16.00 -18.13 -9.66
CA MET A 80 -15.85 -17.02 -8.70
C MET A 80 -14.72 -16.12 -9.14
N GLU A 81 -14.95 -14.79 -9.08
CA GLU A 81 -13.93 -13.77 -9.32
C GLU A 81 -13.50 -13.10 -8.01
N LEU A 82 -12.20 -12.94 -7.83
CA LEU A 82 -11.59 -12.12 -6.79
C LEU A 82 -10.76 -11.02 -7.44
N ARG A 83 -11.02 -9.79 -7.06
CA ARG A 83 -10.36 -8.60 -7.61
C ARG A 83 -10.07 -7.62 -6.48
N ALA A 84 -8.95 -6.92 -6.56
CA ALA A 84 -8.71 -5.74 -5.75
C ALA A 84 -9.51 -4.57 -6.31
N ASP A 85 -10.22 -3.82 -5.45
CA ASP A 85 -11.05 -2.70 -5.86
C ASP A 85 -11.19 -1.67 -4.73
N PHE A 86 -10.76 -0.44 -5.00
CA PHE A 86 -10.80 0.67 -4.03
C PHE A 86 -12.10 1.47 -4.04
N LEU A 87 -12.97 1.31 -5.07
CA LEU A 87 -14.25 2.02 -5.13
C LEU A 87 -15.13 1.75 -3.91
N SER A 88 -15.11 0.52 -3.42
CA SER A 88 -15.88 0.13 -2.23
C SER A 88 -15.44 0.84 -0.94
N LEU A 89 -14.24 1.41 -0.94
CA LEU A 89 -13.66 2.12 0.21
C LEU A 89 -13.99 3.62 0.23
N LEU A 90 -14.45 4.21 -0.88
CA LEU A 90 -14.76 5.64 -0.97
C LEU A 90 -15.61 6.19 0.18
N PRO A 91 -16.68 5.50 0.66
CA PRO A 91 -17.46 6.00 1.79
C PRO A 91 -16.66 6.16 3.10
N ARG A 92 -15.53 5.45 3.22
CA ARG A 92 -14.62 5.50 4.37
C ARG A 92 -13.57 6.61 4.25
N THR A 93 -13.26 7.06 3.03
CA THR A 93 -12.23 8.08 2.76
C THR A 93 -12.74 9.52 2.85
N ASP A 94 -14.04 9.72 3.13
CA ASP A 94 -14.60 11.04 3.39
C ASP A 94 -13.77 11.80 4.42
N HIS A 95 -13.37 13.05 4.11
CA HIS A 95 -12.46 13.86 4.90
C HIS A 95 -12.89 13.99 6.37
N ASN A 96 -14.20 14.03 6.64
CA ASN A 96 -14.73 14.12 8.00
C ASN A 96 -14.76 12.76 8.71
N LYS A 97 -14.60 11.65 8.00
CA LYS A 97 -14.71 10.29 8.53
C LYS A 97 -13.37 9.57 8.62
N ILE A 98 -12.45 9.81 7.68
CA ILE A 98 -11.18 9.10 7.59
C ILE A 98 -10.38 9.16 8.90
N HIS A 99 -10.39 10.30 9.60
CA HIS A 99 -9.70 10.47 10.88
C HIS A 99 -10.35 9.70 12.05
N ARG A 100 -11.54 9.13 11.85
CA ARG A 100 -12.21 8.25 12.84
C ARG A 100 -11.86 6.78 12.64
N GLU A 101 -11.30 6.43 11.47
CA GLU A 101 -10.81 5.09 11.21
C GLU A 101 -9.76 4.69 12.26
N LEU A 102 -9.92 3.49 12.81
CA LEU A 102 -9.09 3.06 13.93
C LEU A 102 -7.62 2.90 13.50
N LEU A 103 -7.39 2.41 12.26
CA LEU A 103 -6.06 2.34 11.65
C LEU A 103 -5.41 3.72 11.58
N VAL A 104 -6.10 4.70 11.01
CA VAL A 104 -5.59 6.06 10.86
C VAL A 104 -5.26 6.68 12.22
N ARG A 105 -6.10 6.45 13.22
CA ARG A 105 -5.83 6.89 14.60
C ARG A 105 -4.61 6.21 15.21
N ALA A 106 -4.41 4.92 14.94
CA ALA A 106 -3.24 4.16 15.39
C ALA A 106 -1.96 4.67 14.71
N ALA A 107 -2.01 4.92 13.40
CA ALA A 107 -0.89 5.39 12.60
C ALA A 107 -0.55 6.87 12.80
N LYS A 108 -1.48 7.69 13.32
CA LYS A 108 -1.32 9.14 13.42
C LYS A 108 -0.01 9.55 14.12
N ILE A 109 0.75 10.41 13.46
CA ILE A 109 1.97 11.05 13.98
C ILE A 109 1.66 12.52 14.29
N LYS A 110 1.91 12.92 15.54
CA LYS A 110 1.63 14.29 15.98
C LYS A 110 2.60 15.28 15.32
N GLY A 111 2.05 16.32 14.69
CA GLY A 111 2.85 17.40 14.08
C GLY A 111 3.39 17.08 12.70
N GLU A 112 3.16 15.88 12.15
CA GLU A 112 3.56 15.51 10.79
C GLU A 112 2.42 15.76 9.83
N GLN A 113 2.70 16.46 8.71
CA GLN A 113 1.68 16.77 7.70
C GLN A 113 1.68 15.77 6.54
N ASN A 114 2.85 15.27 6.14
CA ASN A 114 3.03 14.31 5.06
C ASN A 114 3.82 13.10 5.56
N PRO A 115 3.23 12.28 6.45
CA PRO A 115 3.93 11.15 7.02
C PRO A 115 4.19 10.06 5.97
N ILE A 116 5.32 9.36 6.11
CA ILE A 116 5.67 8.22 5.28
C ILE A 116 5.28 6.95 6.02
N ALA A 117 4.49 6.11 5.38
CA ALA A 117 4.14 4.78 5.86
C ALA A 117 4.73 3.70 4.95
N ILE A 118 5.15 2.60 5.55
CA ILE A 118 5.45 1.34 4.85
C ILE A 118 4.41 0.32 5.30
N ASP A 119 3.64 -0.20 4.36
CA ASP A 119 2.80 -1.38 4.57
C ASP A 119 3.60 -2.63 4.16
N ALA A 120 4.09 -3.36 5.14
CA ALA A 120 4.95 -4.52 4.92
C ALA A 120 4.18 -5.80 4.57
N THR A 121 2.84 -5.73 4.48
CA THR A 121 1.92 -6.86 4.29
C THR A 121 0.70 -6.45 3.49
N ALA A 122 0.92 -5.84 2.33
CA ALA A 122 -0.10 -5.05 1.63
C ALA A 122 -1.33 -5.85 1.17
N GLY A 123 -1.16 -7.10 0.72
CA GLY A 123 -2.25 -7.88 0.16
C GLY A 123 -2.97 -7.12 -0.96
N PHE A 124 -4.27 -6.85 -0.82
CA PHE A 124 -5.03 -6.04 -1.77
C PHE A 124 -4.96 -4.52 -1.54
N GLY A 125 -4.13 -4.05 -0.60
CA GLY A 125 -3.87 -2.63 -0.36
C GLY A 125 -5.02 -1.83 0.26
N GLU A 126 -6.06 -2.49 0.82
CA GLU A 126 -7.23 -1.79 1.37
C GLU A 126 -6.85 -0.89 2.57
N ASP A 127 -6.00 -1.37 3.47
CA ASP A 127 -5.53 -0.60 4.62
C ASP A 127 -4.55 0.51 4.21
N SER A 128 -3.67 0.23 3.24
CA SER A 128 -2.79 1.23 2.61
C SER A 128 -3.57 2.36 1.95
N PHE A 129 -4.69 2.03 1.27
CA PHE A 129 -5.56 3.03 0.66
C PHE A 129 -6.17 3.98 1.70
N LEU A 130 -6.53 3.47 2.87
CA LEU A 130 -7.03 4.32 3.97
C LEU A 130 -5.92 5.20 4.57
N LEU A 131 -4.69 4.70 4.65
CA LEU A 131 -3.56 5.51 5.09
C LEU A 131 -3.26 6.62 4.07
N ALA A 132 -3.24 6.31 2.77
CA ALA A 132 -3.07 7.29 1.70
C ALA A 132 -4.18 8.35 1.71
N ALA A 133 -5.44 7.94 1.89
CA ALA A 133 -6.57 8.85 2.03
C ALA A 133 -6.47 9.78 3.26
N ALA A 134 -5.72 9.36 4.29
CA ALA A 134 -5.42 10.17 5.47
C ALA A 134 -4.19 11.08 5.31
N GLY A 135 -3.57 11.13 4.11
CA GLY A 135 -2.45 12.00 3.76
C GLY A 135 -1.06 11.37 3.93
N PHE A 136 -0.97 10.05 4.09
CA PHE A 136 0.32 9.36 4.08
C PHE A 136 0.82 9.14 2.65
N THR A 137 2.14 9.25 2.45
CA THR A 137 2.82 8.58 1.33
C THR A 137 3.08 7.15 1.74
N VAL A 138 2.58 6.16 0.97
CA VAL A 138 2.58 4.75 1.37
C VAL A 138 3.37 3.90 0.39
N TYR A 139 4.38 3.20 0.87
CA TYR A 139 5.08 2.14 0.14
C TYR A 139 4.51 0.79 0.57
N LEU A 140 4.00 0.03 -0.41
CA LEU A 140 3.30 -1.22 -0.19
C LEU A 140 4.18 -2.38 -0.62
N PHE A 141 4.37 -3.35 0.26
CA PHE A 141 5.08 -4.58 -0.06
C PHE A 141 4.12 -5.74 -0.26
N GLU A 142 4.22 -6.37 -1.41
CA GLU A 142 3.60 -7.66 -1.66
C GLU A 142 4.63 -8.60 -2.32
N ARG A 143 4.80 -9.77 -1.75
CA ARG A 143 5.77 -10.76 -2.23
C ARG A 143 5.17 -11.78 -3.19
N ASP A 144 3.86 -12.02 -3.12
CA ASP A 144 3.17 -12.92 -4.02
C ASP A 144 2.89 -12.19 -5.34
N PRO A 145 3.47 -12.60 -6.48
CA PRO A 145 3.36 -11.87 -7.73
C PRO A 145 1.92 -11.88 -8.29
N ILE A 146 1.08 -12.84 -7.92
CA ILE A 146 -0.32 -12.85 -8.34
C ILE A 146 -1.09 -11.77 -7.58
N ILE A 147 -0.88 -11.68 -6.27
CA ILE A 147 -1.51 -10.64 -5.45
C ILE A 147 -0.96 -9.27 -5.85
N ALA A 148 0.36 -9.16 -6.07
CA ALA A 148 0.99 -7.93 -6.55
C ALA A 148 0.42 -7.48 -7.90
N ALA A 149 0.21 -8.39 -8.84
CA ALA A 149 -0.41 -8.08 -10.15
C ALA A 149 -1.85 -7.60 -10.00
N LEU A 150 -2.65 -8.22 -9.11
CA LEU A 150 -4.02 -7.79 -8.81
C LEU A 150 -4.06 -6.41 -8.16
N LEU A 151 -3.14 -6.15 -7.25
CA LEU A 151 -3.00 -4.85 -6.58
C LEU A 151 -2.52 -3.78 -7.55
N GLN A 152 -1.54 -4.07 -8.41
CA GLN A 152 -1.07 -3.13 -9.43
C GLN A 152 -2.19 -2.75 -10.40
N ASP A 153 -2.97 -3.72 -10.89
CA ASP A 153 -4.14 -3.45 -11.73
C ASP A 153 -5.17 -2.55 -11.02
N ALA A 154 -5.39 -2.77 -9.72
CA ALA A 154 -6.29 -1.91 -8.94
C ALA A 154 -5.75 -0.48 -8.80
N LEU A 155 -4.44 -0.31 -8.57
CA LEU A 155 -3.79 1.01 -8.53
C LEU A 155 -3.87 1.71 -9.88
N ASP A 156 -3.59 1.02 -10.99
CA ASP A 156 -3.66 1.57 -12.33
C ASP A 156 -5.09 2.05 -12.66
N ARG A 157 -6.12 1.27 -12.30
CA ARG A 157 -7.52 1.68 -12.45
C ARG A 157 -7.88 2.85 -11.55
N ALA A 158 -7.37 2.86 -10.33
CA ALA A 158 -7.62 3.94 -9.37
C ALA A 158 -7.00 5.26 -9.82
N THR A 159 -5.79 5.26 -10.40
CA THR A 159 -5.17 6.49 -10.94
C THR A 159 -5.94 7.07 -12.13
N GLN A 160 -6.74 6.26 -12.83
CA GLN A 160 -7.58 6.71 -13.94
C GLN A 160 -9.00 7.10 -13.51
N THR A 161 -9.36 6.85 -12.24
CA THR A 161 -10.67 7.17 -11.67
C THR A 161 -10.59 8.48 -10.91
N PRO A 162 -11.32 9.56 -11.31
CA PRO A 162 -11.15 10.89 -10.72
C PRO A 162 -11.26 10.93 -9.20
N GLU A 163 -12.19 10.15 -8.62
CA GLU A 163 -12.45 10.11 -7.19
C GLU A 163 -11.35 9.38 -6.39
N LEU A 164 -10.56 8.53 -7.05
CA LEU A 164 -9.53 7.70 -6.44
C LEU A 164 -8.11 8.21 -6.74
N ALA A 165 -7.94 8.91 -7.87
CA ALA A 165 -6.63 9.27 -8.41
C ALA A 165 -5.75 10.02 -7.41
N ALA A 166 -6.32 10.99 -6.69
CA ALA A 166 -5.59 11.76 -5.68
C ALA A 166 -5.04 10.88 -4.55
N ILE A 167 -5.78 9.83 -4.16
CA ILE A 167 -5.37 8.89 -3.11
C ILE A 167 -4.34 7.88 -3.67
N ALA A 168 -4.64 7.29 -4.83
CA ALA A 168 -3.81 6.27 -5.44
C ALA A 168 -2.40 6.78 -5.79
N ASN A 169 -2.27 8.07 -6.15
CA ASN A 169 -0.98 8.70 -6.43
C ASN A 169 -0.05 8.82 -5.20
N HIS A 170 -0.55 8.59 -4.00
CA HIS A 170 0.24 8.49 -2.79
C HIS A 170 0.65 7.05 -2.45
N MET A 171 0.38 6.09 -3.32
CA MET A 171 0.64 4.67 -3.09
C MET A 171 1.64 4.14 -4.12
N THR A 172 2.73 3.53 -3.66
CA THR A 172 3.76 2.92 -4.51
C THR A 172 3.91 1.45 -4.14
N LEU A 173 3.54 0.56 -5.07
CA LEU A 173 3.72 -0.88 -4.88
C LEU A 173 5.15 -1.29 -5.19
N ILE A 174 5.71 -2.12 -4.34
CA ILE A 174 7.01 -2.78 -4.51
C ILE A 174 6.78 -4.30 -4.38
N GLU A 175 6.87 -5.02 -5.50
CA GLU A 175 6.84 -6.48 -5.52
C GLU A 175 8.15 -7.03 -4.98
N ALA A 176 8.21 -7.23 -3.66
CA ALA A 176 9.39 -7.72 -2.96
C ALA A 176 9.04 -8.32 -1.60
N ASN A 177 10.04 -9.00 -1.00
CA ASN A 177 9.94 -9.44 0.39
C ASN A 177 10.24 -8.27 1.34
N SER A 178 9.23 -7.83 2.08
CA SER A 178 9.34 -6.72 3.02
C SER A 178 10.41 -6.90 4.09
N ILE A 179 10.65 -8.14 4.55
CA ILE A 179 11.69 -8.42 5.55
C ILE A 179 13.06 -8.04 4.99
N THR A 180 13.37 -8.45 3.74
CA THR A 180 14.64 -8.14 3.09
C THR A 180 14.81 -6.64 2.88
N GLU A 181 13.76 -5.96 2.39
CA GLU A 181 13.78 -4.52 2.12
C GLU A 181 13.90 -3.68 3.41
N LEU A 182 13.19 -4.06 4.47
CA LEU A 182 13.30 -3.40 5.77
C LEU A 182 14.67 -3.65 6.44
N ALA A 183 15.26 -4.83 6.26
CA ALA A 183 16.62 -5.12 6.73
C ALA A 183 17.65 -4.24 6.01
N ALA A 184 17.53 -4.08 4.69
CA ALA A 184 18.38 -3.19 3.91
C ALA A 184 18.22 -1.73 4.37
N LEU A 185 16.98 -1.27 4.58
CA LEU A 185 16.71 0.08 5.08
C LEU A 185 17.34 0.32 6.46
N SER A 186 17.25 -0.66 7.37
CA SER A 186 17.82 -0.53 8.73
C SER A 186 19.35 -0.52 8.74
N SER A 187 19.99 -1.21 7.80
CA SER A 187 21.46 -1.27 7.65
C SER A 187 22.03 -0.14 6.79
N GLY A 188 21.17 0.67 6.14
CA GLY A 188 21.60 1.69 5.18
C GLY A 188 22.09 1.12 3.85
N SER A 189 21.77 -0.15 3.57
CA SER A 189 22.13 -0.82 2.31
C SER A 189 21.20 -0.36 1.16
N SER A 190 21.70 -0.46 -0.08
CA SER A 190 20.88 -0.19 -1.27
C SER A 190 19.86 -1.32 -1.47
N SER A 191 18.64 -0.95 -1.81
CA SER A 191 17.54 -1.88 -2.12
C SER A 191 16.50 -1.13 -2.98
N VAL A 192 15.51 -1.85 -3.51
CA VAL A 192 14.43 -1.25 -4.31
C VAL A 192 13.72 -0.16 -3.50
N LEU A 193 13.40 -0.42 -2.24
CA LEU A 193 12.78 0.55 -1.34
C LEU A 193 13.65 1.79 -1.16
N THR A 194 14.94 1.62 -0.80
CA THR A 194 15.82 2.74 -0.51
C THR A 194 16.05 3.62 -1.74
N GLU A 195 16.14 3.02 -2.92
CA GLU A 195 16.28 3.74 -4.19
C GLU A 195 14.99 4.49 -4.54
N THR A 196 13.83 3.85 -4.41
CA THR A 196 12.53 4.49 -4.63
C THR A 196 12.32 5.67 -3.70
N MET A 197 12.55 5.48 -2.40
CA MET A 197 12.42 6.56 -1.42
C MET A 197 13.40 7.71 -1.65
N ARG A 198 14.63 7.45 -2.13
CA ARG A 198 15.57 8.52 -2.49
C ARG A 198 15.10 9.34 -3.68
N ASN A 199 14.49 8.70 -4.66
CA ASN A 199 13.94 9.39 -5.82
C ASN A 199 12.74 10.28 -5.43
N ASP A 200 11.90 9.80 -4.52
CA ASP A 200 10.72 10.54 -4.06
C ASP A 200 11.08 11.66 -3.07
N PHE A 201 12.16 11.48 -2.29
CA PHE A 201 12.61 12.41 -1.24
C PHE A 201 14.10 12.70 -1.36
N PRO A 202 14.58 13.34 -2.45
CA PRO A 202 16.01 13.54 -2.71
C PRO A 202 16.72 14.40 -1.64
N ASP A 203 15.98 15.29 -0.97
CA ASP A 203 16.51 16.20 0.03
C ASP A 203 16.54 15.62 1.46
N LYS A 204 16.00 14.40 1.66
CA LYS A 204 16.06 13.75 2.98
C LYS A 204 17.40 13.07 3.21
N GLU A 205 18.18 13.58 4.16
CA GLU A 205 19.44 12.96 4.61
C GLU A 205 19.23 11.52 5.13
N THR A 206 18.09 11.30 5.81
CA THR A 206 17.77 10.01 6.40
C THR A 206 16.44 9.50 5.87
N LEU A 207 16.47 8.37 5.18
CA LEU A 207 15.29 7.66 4.72
C LEU A 207 14.69 6.85 5.86
N ARG A 208 13.87 7.49 6.69
CA ARG A 208 13.21 6.84 7.81
C ARG A 208 11.69 7.00 7.65
N PRO A 209 10.93 5.89 7.60
CA PRO A 209 9.47 5.98 7.60
C PRO A 209 8.97 6.46 8.96
N ASP A 210 7.85 7.14 8.97
CA ASP A 210 7.16 7.51 10.21
C ASP A 210 6.43 6.31 10.80
N VAL A 211 5.82 5.49 9.94
CA VAL A 211 5.04 4.33 10.35
C VAL A 211 5.45 3.10 9.54
N ILE A 212 5.60 1.96 10.21
CA ILE A 212 5.58 0.64 9.56
C ILE A 212 4.30 -0.06 10.02
N TYR A 213 3.47 -0.45 9.05
CA TYR A 213 2.21 -1.15 9.25
C TYR A 213 2.37 -2.63 8.93
N LEU A 214 1.82 -3.48 9.81
CA LEU A 214 1.84 -4.94 9.69
C LEU A 214 0.43 -5.49 9.88
N ASP A 215 -0.07 -6.27 8.92
CA ASP A 215 -1.29 -7.09 9.03
C ASP A 215 -0.98 -8.53 8.59
N PRO A 216 -0.04 -9.24 9.26
CA PRO A 216 0.27 -10.60 8.88
C PRO A 216 -0.99 -11.46 9.05
N MET A 217 -1.31 -12.21 7.99
CA MET A 217 -2.49 -13.06 7.97
C MET A 217 -2.48 -14.07 9.11
N PHE A 218 -3.57 -14.06 9.86
CA PHE A 218 -3.87 -15.07 10.86
C PHE A 218 -4.70 -16.19 10.25
N PRO A 219 -4.46 -17.44 10.65
CA PRO A 219 -5.39 -18.52 10.38
C PRO A 219 -6.69 -18.24 11.15
N GLU A 220 -7.64 -17.54 10.51
CA GLU A 220 -8.93 -17.24 11.14
C GLU A 220 -9.80 -18.49 11.34
N ARG A 221 -10.42 -18.57 12.51
CA ARG A 221 -11.53 -19.48 12.77
C ARG A 221 -12.76 -18.97 11.99
N THR A 222 -13.02 -19.55 10.83
CA THR A 222 -14.10 -19.19 9.91
C THR A 222 -15.48 -19.36 10.50
N LYS A 223 -16.29 -18.30 10.56
CA LYS A 223 -17.69 -18.34 11.08
C LYS A 223 -18.80 -17.96 10.11
N SER A 224 -18.59 -17.67 8.82
CA SER A 224 -19.71 -17.45 7.90
C SER A 224 -19.45 -17.95 6.47
N ALA A 225 -20.51 -18.48 5.81
CA ALA A 225 -20.41 -19.19 4.53
C ALA A 225 -20.16 -18.26 3.31
N ALA A 226 -20.63 -17.01 3.32
CA ALA A 226 -20.46 -16.08 2.19
C ALA A 226 -19.08 -15.39 2.20
N VAL A 227 -18.58 -15.07 3.39
CA VAL A 227 -17.21 -14.60 3.63
C VAL A 227 -16.22 -15.71 3.28
N LYS A 228 -16.59 -17.00 3.51
CA LYS A 228 -15.77 -18.16 3.19
C LYS A 228 -15.28 -18.24 1.74
N LYS A 229 -16.07 -17.85 0.75
CA LYS A 229 -15.70 -18.04 -0.68
C LYS A 229 -14.63 -17.06 -1.14
N LYS A 230 -14.75 -15.78 -0.78
CA LYS A 230 -13.75 -14.76 -1.11
C LYS A 230 -12.44 -15.03 -0.36
N PHE A 231 -12.52 -15.37 0.93
CA PHE A 231 -11.36 -15.76 1.75
C PHE A 231 -10.73 -17.08 1.32
N GLN A 232 -11.48 -18.04 0.81
CA GLN A 232 -10.90 -19.27 0.27
C GLN A 232 -10.00 -19.03 -0.94
N LEU A 233 -10.33 -18.06 -1.80
CA LEU A 233 -9.48 -17.68 -2.92
C LEU A 233 -8.20 -16.97 -2.43
N ILE A 234 -8.31 -16.13 -1.42
CA ILE A 234 -7.15 -15.46 -0.80
C ILE A 234 -6.25 -16.52 -0.11
N HIS A 235 -6.82 -17.38 0.73
CA HIS A 235 -6.06 -18.44 1.43
C HIS A 235 -5.40 -19.47 0.51
N ILE A 236 -5.79 -19.54 -0.76
CA ILE A 236 -5.11 -20.38 -1.75
C ILE A 236 -3.77 -19.78 -2.16
N LEU A 237 -3.69 -18.45 -2.19
CA LEU A 237 -2.51 -17.70 -2.59
C LEU A 237 -1.62 -17.32 -1.38
N GLU A 238 -2.26 -16.99 -0.27
CA GLU A 238 -1.56 -16.51 0.91
C GLU A 238 -1.20 -17.67 1.85
N ASN A 239 0.08 -17.96 1.95
CA ASN A 239 0.59 -18.78 3.05
C ASN A 239 0.58 -17.95 4.34
N PRO A 240 0.21 -18.55 5.49
CA PRO A 240 0.39 -17.91 6.80
C PRO A 240 1.82 -17.37 6.92
N CYS A 241 1.99 -16.23 7.57
CA CYS A 241 3.31 -15.68 7.84
C CYS A 241 4.08 -16.64 8.75
N GLU A 242 4.97 -17.44 8.17
CA GLU A 242 5.78 -18.42 8.93
C GLU A 242 6.86 -17.73 9.79
N ASN A 243 7.18 -16.45 9.47
CA ASN A 243 8.28 -15.71 10.07
C ASN A 243 7.80 -14.47 10.83
N GLU A 244 6.74 -14.60 11.68
CA GLU A 244 6.19 -13.45 12.46
C GLU A 244 7.27 -12.75 13.32
N GLU A 245 8.20 -13.52 13.91
CA GLU A 245 9.28 -12.99 14.74
C GLU A 245 10.27 -12.18 13.92
N GLU A 246 10.66 -12.68 12.75
CA GLU A 246 11.59 -12.00 11.84
C GLU A 246 10.95 -10.72 11.27
N LEU A 247 9.70 -10.78 10.82
CA LEU A 247 8.96 -9.63 10.33
C LEU A 247 8.88 -8.52 11.39
N LEU A 248 8.50 -8.88 12.62
CA LEU A 248 8.39 -7.92 13.70
C LEU A 248 9.76 -7.34 14.08
N SER A 249 10.77 -8.18 14.28
CA SER A 249 12.11 -7.74 14.68
C SER A 249 12.73 -6.81 13.63
N THR A 250 12.57 -7.14 12.34
CA THR A 250 13.07 -6.31 11.25
C THR A 250 12.36 -4.96 11.20
N ALA A 251 11.03 -4.94 11.34
CA ALA A 251 10.26 -3.70 11.40
C ALA A 251 10.67 -2.81 12.60
N LEU A 252 10.92 -3.41 13.77
CA LEU A 252 11.39 -2.68 14.95
C LEU A 252 12.82 -2.15 14.77
N ASN A 253 13.70 -2.89 14.08
CA ASN A 253 15.11 -2.50 13.84
C ASN A 253 15.24 -1.27 12.93
N VAL A 254 14.29 -1.02 12.02
CA VAL A 254 14.22 0.23 11.24
C VAL A 254 14.07 1.45 12.16
N ARG A 255 13.53 1.25 13.37
CA ARG A 255 13.24 2.30 14.36
C ARG A 255 12.38 3.45 13.77
N PRO A 256 11.23 3.13 13.12
CA PRO A 256 10.30 4.16 12.70
C PRO A 256 9.80 4.92 13.93
N ARG A 257 9.06 6.03 13.74
CA ARG A 257 8.39 6.66 14.89
C ARG A 257 7.34 5.74 15.51
N LYS A 258 6.74 4.86 14.68
CA LYS A 258 5.75 3.90 15.16
C LYS A 258 5.71 2.63 14.31
N VAL A 259 5.60 1.46 14.96
CA VAL A 259 5.16 0.23 14.31
C VAL A 259 3.73 -0.05 14.75
N VAL A 260 2.83 -0.27 13.80
CA VAL A 260 1.39 -0.50 14.01
C VAL A 260 1.02 -1.87 13.48
N ILE A 261 0.49 -2.73 14.33
CA ILE A 261 0.18 -4.12 14.00
C ILE A 261 -1.31 -4.36 14.17
N LYS A 262 -1.99 -4.83 13.14
CA LYS A 262 -3.40 -5.22 13.18
C LYS A 262 -3.54 -6.63 13.71
N ARG A 263 -4.42 -6.83 14.68
CA ARG A 263 -4.67 -8.13 15.32
C ARG A 263 -6.15 -8.31 15.63
N PRO A 264 -6.66 -9.55 15.67
CA PRO A 264 -7.96 -9.82 16.26
C PRO A 264 -8.00 -9.35 17.73
N VAL A 265 -9.12 -8.82 18.20
CA VAL A 265 -9.24 -8.26 19.58
C VAL A 265 -8.80 -9.26 20.65
N LYS A 266 -9.11 -10.55 20.45
CA LYS A 266 -8.80 -11.64 21.40
C LYS A 266 -7.57 -12.46 20.97
N GLY A 267 -6.89 -12.12 19.86
CA GLY A 267 -5.71 -12.84 19.37
C GLY A 267 -4.48 -12.58 20.26
N PRO A 268 -3.43 -13.40 20.16
CA PRO A 268 -2.16 -13.12 20.82
C PRO A 268 -1.50 -11.86 20.26
N PHE A 269 -0.49 -11.33 20.94
CA PHE A 269 0.41 -10.34 20.35
C PHE A 269 1.28 -11.00 19.29
N LEU A 270 1.67 -10.23 18.25
CA LEU A 270 2.59 -10.71 17.23
C LEU A 270 3.91 -11.11 17.89
N ALA A 271 4.40 -12.32 17.59
CA ALA A 271 5.61 -12.88 18.21
C ALA A 271 5.64 -12.77 19.76
N ASN A 272 4.48 -12.78 20.41
CA ASN A 272 4.30 -12.57 21.85
C ASN A 272 4.90 -11.25 22.39
N ALA A 273 5.26 -10.31 21.54
CA ALA A 273 5.86 -9.03 21.93
C ALA A 273 4.79 -8.06 22.46
N LYS A 274 4.99 -7.56 23.69
CA LYS A 274 4.07 -6.61 24.32
C LYS A 274 4.23 -5.22 23.69
N PRO A 275 3.17 -4.63 23.11
CA PRO A 275 3.22 -3.29 22.53
C PRO A 275 3.30 -2.19 23.61
N SER A 276 3.67 -0.96 23.19
CA SER A 276 3.61 0.22 24.05
C SER A 276 2.16 0.51 24.49
N TYR A 277 1.22 0.37 23.55
CA TYR A 277 -0.22 0.45 23.81
C TYR A 277 -1.01 -0.24 22.71
N SER A 278 -2.31 -0.45 22.92
CA SER A 278 -3.23 -0.99 21.91
C SER A 278 -4.48 -0.12 21.78
N LEU A 279 -4.91 0.14 20.54
CA LEU A 279 -6.22 0.72 20.24
C LEU A 279 -7.20 -0.40 19.86
N LYS A 280 -8.27 -0.56 20.63
CA LYS A 280 -9.23 -1.66 20.44
C LYS A 280 -10.48 -1.16 19.73
N GLY A 281 -10.88 -1.86 18.68
CA GLY A 281 -12.17 -1.77 18.01
C GLY A 281 -13.12 -2.90 18.40
N LYS A 282 -14.16 -3.09 17.60
CA LYS A 282 -15.13 -4.19 17.80
C LYS A 282 -14.59 -5.55 17.40
N ALA A 283 -13.93 -5.63 16.23
CA ALA A 283 -13.42 -6.88 15.64
C ALA A 283 -11.90 -6.98 15.69
N VAL A 284 -11.22 -5.85 15.50
CA VAL A 284 -9.76 -5.77 15.44
C VAL A 284 -9.24 -4.80 16.50
N ARG A 285 -7.97 -4.95 16.83
CA ARG A 285 -7.18 -3.98 17.59
C ARG A 285 -5.91 -3.65 16.80
N TYR A 286 -5.31 -2.52 17.10
CA TYR A 286 -4.01 -2.11 16.60
C TYR A 286 -3.04 -2.01 17.76
N ASP A 287 -2.02 -2.88 17.75
CA ASP A 287 -0.94 -2.91 18.72
C ASP A 287 0.17 -1.97 18.23
N CYS A 288 0.56 -1.00 19.06
CA CYS A 288 1.48 0.07 18.66
C CYS A 288 2.77 0.01 19.46
N PHE A 289 3.90 -0.01 18.77
CA PHE A 289 5.24 0.21 19.33
C PHE A 289 5.68 1.62 18.95
N VAL A 290 6.11 2.41 19.94
CA VAL A 290 6.47 3.81 19.75
C VAL A 290 7.95 3.99 20.07
N PHE A 291 8.64 4.71 19.19
CA PHE A 291 10.03 5.09 19.37
C PHE A 291 10.14 6.60 19.58
N ALA A 292 11.06 6.98 20.45
CA ALA A 292 11.37 8.38 20.73
C ALA A 292 12.18 9.01 19.59
#